data_0e52d8439b42a1f6b3b6fc24c29fac43
#
_entry.id   0e52d8439b42a1f6b3b6fc24c29fac43
#
_cell.length_a   1.000
_cell.length_b   1.000
_cell.length_c   1.000
_cell.angle_alpha   90.00
_cell.angle_beta   90.00
_cell.angle_gamma   90.00
#
_symmetry.space_group_name_H-M   'P 1'
#
loop_
_entity.id
_entity.type
_entity.pdbx_description
1 polymer ?
#
loop_
_entity_poly.entity_id
_entity_poly.type
_entity_poly.pdbx_seq_one_letter_code
_entity_poly.pdbx_strand_id
1 'polypeptide(L)'
;MQRLSRHGRLWSAAQHGRTVYSLHAAQRMGARRLSTQAHEAIREDDVQLRDAFDLPTQTTLGSSWFHKGRPTGLLMESRFVSPTSFRQAGKEAVVEAESLVARVLNASTATERRQIVKCLDQLSDALCRVMDVAELVRQVHPDSSWQTAAENVYGEMLEFMNGLNTHVGLYTKLVDAMDDPSISKVFSDVEHEVARSFRRDFERSGIHLAASAHARFVELSSRIHDRSRTFLRSQGLAPAGTVQVPVDQLHTLPASVVSEMLQTHAVRTHDGVAVVDVVPDDWAAQYVLRDCEDSKVRETVYCAWQRGASSAVQSLEGLLEDRLALARTVGFESFAHMTLDDKMARTPDHVDEFLRGLAVQARPRWDAVAQGLARDPRAIRPWDRDYYVGRQQAKMGALPQLAEYFSIGRVVMGLSRVFERLYGVTLRATVPQPGEIWHSDVRKLEAVDEDGHLLGVVYCDVFARSSKAHVGAAHFTARCARRVDDDVGRAVCDSTVVERDGMRFQLP
;
A
#
# COMPACT_ATOMS: atom_id res chain seq x y z
N MET A 1 4.83 -9.26 3.00
CA MET A 1 5.22 -8.32 4.08
C MET A 1 4.36 -7.09 3.97
N GLN A 2 3.34 -7.02 4.76
CA GLN A 2 2.50 -5.84 4.85
C GLN A 2 3.30 -4.73 5.53
N ARG A 3 3.74 -3.76 4.76
CA ARG A 3 4.31 -2.55 5.32
C ARG A 3 3.20 -1.76 5.99
N LEU A 4 3.36 -1.62 7.22
CA LEU A 4 2.70 -0.78 8.17
C LEU A 4 2.66 0.68 7.70
N SER A 5 1.63 1.09 7.01
CA SER A 5 1.12 2.44 7.13
C SER A 5 0.25 2.50 8.38
N ARG A 6 0.87 2.45 9.55
CA ARG A 6 0.19 2.61 10.84
C ARG A 6 0.29 4.04 11.33
N HIS A 7 0.10 4.99 10.44
CA HIS A 7 0.36 6.38 10.77
C HIS A 7 -0.87 7.26 10.80
N GLY A 8 -2.01 6.76 11.05
CA GLY A 8 -3.17 7.57 11.25
C GLY A 8 -4.16 6.82 12.10
N ARG A 9 -4.03 6.93 13.41
CA ARG A 9 -5.01 6.33 14.30
C ARG A 9 -6.40 6.99 14.17
N LEU A 10 -6.46 8.24 13.77
CA LEU A 10 -7.67 8.87 13.27
C LEU A 10 -8.20 8.22 11.96
N TRP A 11 -7.36 7.47 11.26
CA TRP A 11 -7.68 6.85 9.98
C TRP A 11 -8.43 5.52 10.08
N SER A 12 -8.27 4.80 11.16
CA SER A 12 -8.97 3.52 11.40
C SER A 12 -10.49 3.72 11.44
N ALA A 13 -10.96 4.86 11.94
CA ALA A 13 -12.37 5.16 12.10
C ALA A 13 -13.12 5.20 10.76
N ALA A 14 -12.53 5.82 9.75
CA ALA A 14 -13.15 5.93 8.42
C ALA A 14 -13.16 4.61 7.65
N GLN A 15 -12.29 3.65 7.96
CA GLN A 15 -12.21 2.36 7.26
C GLN A 15 -13.23 1.31 7.73
N HIS A 16 -13.66 1.33 8.99
CA HIS A 16 -14.54 0.29 9.54
C HIS A 16 -16.02 0.45 9.16
N GLY A 17 -16.47 1.66 8.82
CA GLY A 17 -17.82 1.87 8.29
C GLY A 17 -18.06 1.27 6.90
N ARG A 18 -17.02 0.76 6.23
CA ARG A 18 -17.08 0.30 4.84
C ARG A 18 -17.57 -1.13 4.64
N THR A 19 -17.37 -2.00 5.61
CA THR A 19 -17.60 -3.46 5.43
C THR A 19 -19.08 -3.84 5.39
N VAL A 20 -19.96 -3.02 5.91
CA VAL A 20 -21.40 -3.35 6.01
C VAL A 20 -22.18 -3.03 4.72
N TYR A 21 -21.70 -2.08 3.90
CA TYR A 21 -22.44 -1.63 2.71
C TYR A 21 -22.13 -2.37 1.42
N SER A 22 -21.00 -3.08 1.31
CA SER A 22 -20.68 -3.86 0.10
C SER A 22 -21.62 -5.05 -0.10
N LEU A 23 -22.21 -5.58 0.97
CA LEU A 23 -23.13 -6.71 0.91
C LEU A 23 -24.55 -6.34 0.41
N HIS A 24 -24.99 -5.10 0.58
CA HIS A 24 -26.34 -4.68 0.13
C HIS A 24 -26.37 -4.26 -1.35
N ALA A 25 -25.25 -3.86 -1.92
CA ALA A 25 -25.15 -3.58 -3.37
C ALA A 25 -25.22 -4.87 -4.18
N ALA A 26 -24.63 -5.96 -3.69
CA ALA A 26 -24.63 -7.27 -4.35
C ALA A 26 -26.01 -7.94 -4.41
N GLN A 27 -26.93 -7.60 -3.51
CA GLN A 27 -28.27 -8.21 -3.48
C GLN A 27 -29.29 -7.58 -4.46
N ARG A 28 -29.00 -6.44 -5.08
CA ARG A 28 -29.87 -5.80 -6.07
C ARG A 28 -29.56 -6.12 -7.53
N MET A 29 -28.51 -6.88 -7.80
CA MET A 29 -28.13 -7.25 -9.14
C MET A 29 -28.87 -8.49 -9.62
N GLY A 30 -30.14 -8.33 -9.93
CA GLY A 30 -30.85 -9.28 -10.78
C GLY A 30 -30.27 -9.23 -12.19
N ALA A 31 -29.94 -10.41 -12.76
CA ALA A 31 -29.39 -10.55 -14.09
C ALA A 31 -30.24 -9.81 -15.14
N ARG A 32 -29.89 -8.56 -15.47
CA ARG A 32 -30.42 -7.85 -16.63
C ARG A 32 -29.67 -8.38 -17.86
N ARG A 33 -30.42 -8.82 -18.88
CA ARG A 33 -29.87 -9.11 -20.20
C ARG A 33 -29.29 -7.80 -20.76
N LEU A 34 -27.98 -7.72 -20.91
CA LEU A 34 -27.30 -6.64 -21.60
C LEU A 34 -27.84 -6.53 -23.04
N SER A 35 -28.10 -5.32 -23.48
CA SER A 35 -28.51 -5.07 -24.88
C SER A 35 -27.33 -5.32 -25.84
N THR A 36 -27.60 -5.57 -27.09
CA THR A 36 -26.57 -5.81 -28.12
C THR A 36 -25.60 -4.64 -28.27
N GLN A 37 -26.06 -3.41 -28.05
CA GLN A 37 -25.23 -2.20 -28.05
C GLN A 37 -24.25 -2.15 -26.86
N ALA A 38 -24.67 -2.60 -25.67
CA ALA A 38 -23.77 -2.70 -24.53
C ALA A 38 -22.65 -3.74 -24.77
N HIS A 39 -22.93 -4.81 -25.50
CA HIS A 39 -21.92 -5.81 -25.88
C HIS A 39 -20.89 -5.28 -26.89
N GLU A 40 -21.27 -4.39 -27.80
CA GLU A 40 -20.33 -3.75 -28.74
C GLU A 40 -19.44 -2.73 -28.04
N ALA A 41 -20.01 -1.88 -27.19
CA ALA A 41 -19.24 -0.93 -26.36
C ALA A 41 -18.23 -1.65 -25.44
N ILE A 42 -18.60 -2.77 -24.85
CA ILE A 42 -17.71 -3.59 -24.03
C ILE A 42 -16.54 -4.15 -24.87
N ARG A 43 -16.77 -4.53 -26.12
CA ARG A 43 -15.71 -5.00 -27.01
C ARG A 43 -14.72 -3.90 -27.39
N GLU A 44 -15.18 -2.70 -27.59
CA GLU A 44 -14.32 -1.55 -27.88
C GLU A 44 -13.47 -1.18 -26.66
N ASP A 45 -14.06 -1.10 -25.49
CA ASP A 45 -13.36 -0.89 -24.21
C ASP A 45 -12.33 -1.99 -23.96
N ASP A 46 -12.63 -3.27 -24.28
CA ASP A 46 -11.69 -4.38 -24.15
C ASP A 46 -10.44 -4.22 -25.03
N VAL A 47 -10.64 -3.80 -26.30
CA VAL A 47 -9.51 -3.57 -27.21
C VAL A 47 -8.67 -2.41 -26.73
N GLN A 48 -9.28 -1.31 -26.33
CA GLN A 48 -8.59 -0.13 -25.80
C GLN A 48 -7.83 -0.46 -24.52
N LEU A 49 -8.42 -1.28 -23.62
CA LEU A 49 -7.77 -1.74 -22.40
C LEU A 49 -6.54 -2.58 -22.69
N ARG A 50 -6.65 -3.56 -23.59
CA ARG A 50 -5.52 -4.39 -24.02
C ARG A 50 -4.40 -3.53 -24.61
N ASP A 51 -4.75 -2.69 -25.57
CA ASP A 51 -3.79 -1.90 -26.33
C ASP A 51 -3.07 -0.86 -25.45
N ALA A 52 -3.75 -0.34 -24.44
CA ALA A 52 -3.14 0.58 -23.46
C ALA A 52 -1.94 -0.03 -22.72
N PHE A 53 -1.93 -1.34 -22.50
CA PHE A 53 -0.84 -2.03 -21.80
C PHE A 53 0.11 -2.79 -22.72
N ASP A 54 -0.36 -3.28 -23.87
CA ASP A 54 0.44 -4.13 -24.77
C ASP A 54 1.17 -3.33 -25.84
N LEU A 55 0.73 -2.10 -26.14
CA LEU A 55 1.40 -1.24 -27.10
C LEU A 55 2.33 -0.22 -26.42
N PRO A 56 3.42 0.19 -27.09
CA PRO A 56 4.30 1.25 -26.61
C PRO A 56 3.53 2.56 -26.34
N THR A 57 3.92 3.26 -25.29
CA THR A 57 3.28 4.51 -24.84
C THR A 57 3.14 5.57 -25.97
N GLN A 58 4.10 5.65 -26.88
CA GLN A 58 4.08 6.57 -28.01
C GLN A 58 2.94 6.30 -28.99
N THR A 59 2.48 5.06 -29.08
CA THR A 59 1.39 4.65 -29.97
C THR A 59 0.02 4.92 -29.37
N THR A 60 -0.09 4.81 -28.03
CA THR A 60 -1.36 4.98 -27.31
C THR A 60 -1.65 6.41 -26.91
N LEU A 61 -0.62 7.21 -26.63
CA LEU A 61 -0.78 8.60 -26.14
C LEU A 61 -0.76 9.65 -27.25
N GLY A 62 -0.39 9.26 -28.49
CA GLY A 62 -0.23 10.20 -29.60
C GLY A 62 0.80 11.32 -29.31
N SER A 63 1.05 12.21 -30.24
CA SER A 63 1.91 13.40 -30.06
C SER A 63 1.36 14.44 -29.06
N SER A 64 0.27 14.15 -28.40
CA SER A 64 -0.51 15.03 -27.50
C SER A 64 0.15 15.34 -26.16
N TRP A 65 1.24 14.67 -25.79
CA TRP A 65 2.00 14.96 -24.56
C TRP A 65 2.58 16.38 -24.51
N PHE A 66 2.65 17.05 -25.68
CA PHE A 66 3.14 18.43 -25.80
C PHE A 66 2.01 19.45 -25.88
N HIS A 67 0.80 19.13 -25.44
CA HIS A 67 -0.27 20.09 -25.40
C HIS A 67 0.08 21.26 -24.47
N LYS A 68 0.01 22.47 -25.00
CA LYS A 68 0.26 23.76 -24.35
C LYS A 68 -0.83 24.10 -23.28
N GLY A 69 -1.40 23.13 -22.61
CA GLY A 69 -2.35 23.31 -21.50
C GLY A 69 -1.64 23.57 -20.17
N ARG A 70 -2.28 24.27 -19.25
CA ARG A 70 -1.80 24.34 -17.86
C ARG A 70 -1.82 22.93 -17.27
N PRO A 71 -0.75 22.52 -16.53
CA PRO A 71 -0.73 21.23 -15.87
C PRO A 71 -1.94 21.10 -14.92
N THR A 72 -2.60 19.96 -14.95
CA THR A 72 -3.74 19.66 -14.04
C THR A 72 -3.29 19.35 -12.62
N GLY A 73 -1.99 19.05 -12.45
CA GLY A 73 -1.40 18.55 -11.20
C GLY A 73 -1.53 17.04 -11.03
N LEU A 74 -0.67 16.46 -10.17
CA LEU A 74 -0.66 15.02 -9.91
C LEU A 74 -2.04 14.53 -9.45
N LEU A 75 -2.47 13.41 -10.04
CA LEU A 75 -3.76 12.79 -9.76
C LEU A 75 -4.96 13.73 -10.01
N MET A 76 -4.81 14.66 -10.94
CA MET A 76 -5.77 15.71 -11.27
C MET A 76 -6.04 16.71 -10.13
N GLU A 77 -5.15 16.81 -9.15
CA GLU A 77 -5.28 17.77 -8.06
C GLU A 77 -4.49 19.04 -8.38
N SER A 78 -5.19 20.14 -8.60
CA SER A 78 -4.60 21.42 -9.03
C SER A 78 -3.57 22.02 -8.06
N ARG A 79 -3.60 21.60 -6.78
CA ARG A 79 -2.60 21.98 -5.76
C ARG A 79 -1.28 21.24 -5.91
N PHE A 80 -1.22 20.16 -6.70
CA PHE A 80 -0.05 19.29 -6.83
C PHE A 80 0.65 19.47 -8.19
N VAL A 81 0.89 20.72 -8.61
CA VAL A 81 1.53 21.05 -9.89
C VAL A 81 3.05 21.17 -9.79
N SER A 82 3.60 21.33 -8.59
CA SER A 82 5.04 21.46 -8.35
C SER A 82 5.40 21.03 -6.92
N PRO A 83 6.68 20.71 -6.63
CA PRO A 83 7.12 20.43 -5.26
C PRO A 83 6.83 21.56 -4.26
N THR A 84 6.86 22.80 -4.72
CA THR A 84 6.57 23.98 -3.88
C THR A 84 5.08 24.07 -3.58
N SER A 85 4.21 23.92 -4.59
CA SER A 85 2.76 23.95 -4.38
C SER A 85 2.29 22.75 -3.57
N PHE A 86 2.96 21.60 -3.68
CA PHE A 86 2.68 20.42 -2.86
C PHE A 86 2.95 20.70 -1.37
N ARG A 87 4.09 21.35 -1.04
CA ARG A 87 4.36 21.79 0.34
C ARG A 87 3.35 22.82 0.85
N GLN A 88 2.92 23.72 -0.04
CA GLN A 88 1.89 24.71 0.32
C GLN A 88 0.54 24.02 0.62
N ALA A 89 0.15 23.01 -0.16
CA ALA A 89 -1.05 22.23 0.10
C ALA A 89 -1.01 21.49 1.46
N GLY A 90 0.16 21.02 1.88
CA GLY A 90 0.36 20.46 3.23
C GLY A 90 0.06 21.48 4.34
N LYS A 91 0.59 22.71 4.20
CA LYS A 91 0.32 23.79 5.16
C LYS A 91 -1.16 24.19 5.20
N GLU A 92 -1.80 24.28 4.03
CA GLU A 92 -3.22 24.59 3.93
C GLU A 92 -4.09 23.52 4.60
N ALA A 93 -3.75 22.24 4.43
CA ALA A 93 -4.44 21.15 5.10
C ALA A 93 -4.31 21.22 6.62
N VAL A 94 -3.15 21.61 7.16
CA VAL A 94 -2.97 21.82 8.60
C VAL A 94 -3.83 22.98 9.09
N VAL A 95 -3.86 24.12 8.38
CA VAL A 95 -4.71 25.27 8.73
C VAL A 95 -6.21 24.90 8.71
N GLU A 96 -6.65 24.14 7.70
CA GLU A 96 -8.03 23.61 7.63
C GLU A 96 -8.31 22.72 8.85
N ALA A 97 -7.38 21.83 9.18
CA ALA A 97 -7.47 20.93 10.33
C ALA A 97 -7.55 21.69 11.65
N GLU A 98 -6.75 22.72 11.87
CA GLU A 98 -6.78 23.58 13.05
C GLU A 98 -8.14 24.30 13.21
N SER A 99 -8.71 24.77 12.10
CA SER A 99 -10.05 25.37 12.08
C SER A 99 -11.12 24.36 12.53
N LEU A 100 -11.04 23.11 12.07
CA LEU A 100 -11.96 22.05 12.48
C LEU A 100 -11.77 21.66 13.94
N VAL A 101 -10.53 21.59 14.43
CA VAL A 101 -10.23 21.41 15.86
C VAL A 101 -10.88 22.51 16.70
N ALA A 102 -10.72 23.77 16.31
CA ALA A 102 -11.34 24.90 17.01
C ALA A 102 -12.87 24.81 17.04
N ARG A 103 -13.50 24.38 15.95
CA ARG A 103 -14.96 24.14 15.90
C ARG A 103 -15.40 23.07 16.88
N VAL A 104 -14.69 21.95 16.99
CA VAL A 104 -15.00 20.88 17.94
C VAL A 104 -14.83 21.38 19.37
N LEU A 105 -13.74 22.05 19.68
CA LEU A 105 -13.45 22.52 21.05
C LEU A 105 -14.43 23.58 21.53
N ASN A 106 -14.88 24.47 20.66
CA ASN A 106 -15.82 25.55 20.98
C ASN A 106 -17.27 25.12 20.90
N ALA A 107 -17.59 23.90 20.47
CA ALA A 107 -18.98 23.43 20.37
C ALA A 107 -19.66 23.47 21.75
N SER A 108 -20.71 24.30 21.86
CA SER A 108 -21.43 24.56 23.09
C SER A 108 -22.95 24.29 22.95
N THR A 109 -23.54 24.64 21.82
CA THR A 109 -24.95 24.42 21.53
C THR A 109 -25.24 22.97 21.10
N ALA A 110 -26.48 22.52 21.30
CA ALA A 110 -26.90 21.19 20.86
C ALA A 110 -26.64 20.95 19.35
N THR A 111 -26.85 21.98 18.53
CA THR A 111 -26.59 21.89 17.07
C THR A 111 -25.12 21.71 16.77
N GLU A 112 -24.24 22.46 17.42
CA GLU A 112 -22.79 22.32 17.24
C GLU A 112 -22.28 20.96 17.73
N ARG A 113 -22.74 20.51 18.88
CA ARG A 113 -22.38 19.21 19.48
C ARG A 113 -22.80 18.04 18.59
N ARG A 114 -23.91 18.13 17.85
CA ARG A 114 -24.34 17.14 16.85
C ARG A 114 -23.37 17.03 15.66
N GLN A 115 -22.61 18.09 15.37
CA GLN A 115 -21.65 18.12 14.27
C GLN A 115 -20.25 17.61 14.65
N ILE A 116 -19.99 17.28 15.92
CA ILE A 116 -18.63 16.88 16.38
C ILE A 116 -18.10 15.70 15.60
N VAL A 117 -18.88 14.64 15.40
CA VAL A 117 -18.45 13.44 14.66
C VAL A 117 -18.10 13.77 13.21
N LYS A 118 -18.96 14.58 12.56
CA LYS A 118 -18.71 15.05 11.18
C LYS A 118 -17.48 15.95 11.09
N CYS A 119 -17.25 16.82 12.07
CA CYS A 119 -16.06 17.65 12.10
C CYS A 119 -14.78 16.82 12.28
N LEU A 120 -14.79 15.77 13.11
CA LEU A 120 -13.67 14.86 13.26
C LEU A 120 -13.41 14.05 11.99
N ASP A 121 -14.45 13.63 11.29
CA ASP A 121 -14.34 12.95 10.01
C ASP A 121 -13.76 13.89 8.92
N GLN A 122 -14.27 15.13 8.84
CA GLN A 122 -13.73 16.15 7.95
C GLN A 122 -12.27 16.49 8.27
N LEU A 123 -11.90 16.55 9.55
CA LEU A 123 -10.52 16.73 10.00
C LEU A 123 -9.59 15.63 9.48
N SER A 124 -10.02 14.38 9.61
CA SER A 124 -9.31 13.23 9.08
C SER A 124 -9.16 13.31 7.54
N ASP A 125 -10.26 13.62 6.84
CA ASP A 125 -10.26 13.74 5.38
C ASP A 125 -9.33 14.87 4.89
N ALA A 126 -9.35 16.03 5.53
CA ALA A 126 -8.50 17.17 5.16
C ALA A 126 -7.00 16.82 5.21
N LEU A 127 -6.58 16.07 6.23
CA LEU A 127 -5.19 15.62 6.37
C LEU A 127 -4.87 14.49 5.39
N CYS A 128 -5.74 13.50 5.27
CA CYS A 128 -5.50 12.31 4.44
C CYS A 128 -5.41 12.65 2.96
N ARG A 129 -6.17 13.62 2.46
CA ARG A 129 -6.10 14.08 1.06
C ARG A 129 -4.70 14.50 0.60
N VAL A 130 -3.87 14.98 1.52
CA VAL A 130 -2.48 15.37 1.20
C VAL A 130 -1.49 14.30 1.64
N MET A 131 -1.70 13.71 2.81
CA MET A 131 -0.77 12.74 3.39
C MET A 131 -0.67 11.44 2.58
N ASP A 132 -1.81 10.94 2.05
CA ASP A 132 -1.82 9.72 1.23
C ASP A 132 -1.07 9.93 -0.09
N VAL A 133 -1.25 11.11 -0.69
CA VAL A 133 -0.49 11.46 -1.90
C VAL A 133 0.99 11.67 -1.57
N ALA A 134 1.32 12.23 -0.42
CA ALA A 134 2.71 12.35 0.03
C ALA A 134 3.36 10.98 0.19
N GLU A 135 2.65 10.00 0.77
CA GLU A 135 3.14 8.61 0.85
C GLU A 135 3.40 8.01 -0.53
N LEU A 136 2.49 8.17 -1.47
CA LEU A 136 2.66 7.73 -2.85
C LEU A 136 3.89 8.40 -3.51
N VAL A 137 3.93 9.73 -3.50
CA VAL A 137 4.96 10.53 -4.21
C VAL A 137 6.37 10.23 -3.69
N ARG A 138 6.57 10.14 -2.36
CA ARG A 138 7.89 9.82 -1.79
C ARG A 138 8.39 8.42 -2.16
N GLN A 139 7.50 7.51 -2.55
CA GLN A 139 7.84 6.12 -2.90
C GLN A 139 8.06 5.91 -4.39
N VAL A 140 7.34 6.64 -5.26
CA VAL A 140 7.29 6.28 -6.69
C VAL A 140 7.70 7.39 -7.65
N HIS A 141 7.78 8.66 -7.19
CA HIS A 141 8.09 9.76 -8.09
C HIS A 141 9.56 9.73 -8.51
N PRO A 142 9.90 9.85 -9.83
CA PRO A 142 11.27 9.76 -10.30
C PRO A 142 12.12 11.00 -9.96
N ASP A 143 11.49 12.16 -9.74
CA ASP A 143 12.18 13.41 -9.42
C ASP A 143 12.40 13.53 -7.90
N SER A 144 13.67 13.63 -7.48
CA SER A 144 14.10 13.76 -6.11
C SER A 144 13.56 15.02 -5.40
N SER A 145 13.28 16.08 -6.13
CA SER A 145 12.69 17.30 -5.55
C SER A 145 11.26 17.06 -5.07
N TRP A 146 10.49 16.25 -5.81
CA TRP A 146 9.17 15.81 -5.41
C TRP A 146 9.23 14.84 -4.23
N GLN A 147 10.16 13.87 -4.25
CA GLN A 147 10.36 12.95 -3.13
C GLN A 147 10.67 13.69 -1.83
N THR A 148 11.60 14.67 -1.90
CA THR A 148 11.97 15.49 -0.74
C THR A 148 10.79 16.33 -0.23
N ALA A 149 10.03 16.94 -1.14
CA ALA A 149 8.86 17.73 -0.76
C ALA A 149 7.81 16.85 -0.06
N ALA A 150 7.56 15.66 -0.60
CA ALA A 150 6.60 14.72 -0.05
C ALA A 150 7.04 14.16 1.31
N GLU A 151 8.33 13.83 1.49
CA GLU A 151 8.87 13.36 2.77
C GLU A 151 8.71 14.43 3.87
N ASN A 152 8.96 15.71 3.54
CA ASN A 152 8.78 16.81 4.49
C ASN A 152 7.32 17.00 4.87
N VAL A 153 6.42 17.06 3.88
CA VAL A 153 4.96 17.19 4.11
C VAL A 153 4.46 16.02 4.97
N TYR A 154 4.87 14.81 4.61
CA TYR A 154 4.48 13.60 5.34
C TYR A 154 4.94 13.67 6.80
N GLY A 155 6.19 14.07 7.05
CA GLY A 155 6.74 14.18 8.40
C GLY A 155 6.02 15.24 9.25
N GLU A 156 5.81 16.44 8.71
CA GLU A 156 5.10 17.53 9.38
C GLU A 156 3.65 17.15 9.74
N MET A 157 2.94 16.58 8.78
CA MET A 157 1.54 16.16 9.01
C MET A 157 1.43 14.99 9.99
N LEU A 158 2.38 14.07 9.99
CA LEU A 158 2.42 12.97 10.95
C LEU A 158 2.62 13.47 12.38
N GLU A 159 3.52 14.45 12.58
CA GLU A 159 3.72 15.06 13.88
C GLU A 159 2.45 15.77 14.37
N PHE A 160 1.80 16.53 13.48
CA PHE A 160 0.53 17.17 13.77
C PHE A 160 -0.57 16.15 14.16
N MET A 161 -0.70 15.07 13.42
CA MET A 161 -1.66 14.00 13.71
C MET A 161 -1.38 13.31 15.06
N ASN A 162 -0.12 13.12 15.42
CA ASN A 162 0.23 12.57 16.73
C ASN A 162 -0.24 13.50 17.87
N GLY A 163 -0.13 14.81 17.67
CA GLY A 163 -0.70 15.80 18.59
C GLY A 163 -2.22 15.70 18.72
N LEU A 164 -2.93 15.52 17.60
CA LEU A 164 -4.38 15.36 17.60
C LEU A 164 -4.82 14.07 18.34
N ASN A 165 -4.12 12.96 18.11
CA ASN A 165 -4.44 11.66 18.73
C ASN A 165 -4.32 11.69 20.27
N THR A 166 -3.57 12.64 20.81
CA THR A 166 -3.35 12.81 22.24
C THR A 166 -4.06 14.05 22.82
N HIS A 167 -4.95 14.69 22.06
CA HIS A 167 -5.60 15.93 22.44
C HIS A 167 -6.82 15.66 23.35
N VAL A 168 -6.66 15.85 24.66
CA VAL A 168 -7.71 15.57 25.68
C VAL A 168 -9.04 16.29 25.40
N GLY A 169 -8.98 17.55 24.95
CA GLY A 169 -10.19 18.34 24.66
C GLY A 169 -11.03 17.73 23.53
N LEU A 170 -10.42 17.20 22.47
CA LEU A 170 -11.15 16.52 21.37
C LEU A 170 -11.82 15.24 21.88
N TYR A 171 -11.10 14.45 22.65
CA TYR A 171 -11.65 13.25 23.28
C TYR A 171 -12.84 13.56 24.19
N THR A 172 -12.71 14.52 25.09
CA THR A 172 -13.79 14.91 26.02
C THR A 172 -15.03 15.36 25.27
N LYS A 173 -14.89 16.23 24.28
CA LYS A 173 -16.01 16.70 23.45
C LYS A 173 -16.71 15.57 22.68
N LEU A 174 -15.95 14.60 22.18
CA LEU A 174 -16.50 13.41 21.52
C LEU A 174 -17.29 12.54 22.50
N VAL A 175 -16.72 12.22 23.67
CA VAL A 175 -17.37 11.40 24.70
C VAL A 175 -18.61 12.08 25.23
N ASP A 176 -18.56 13.38 25.53
CA ASP A 176 -19.71 14.17 25.98
C ASP A 176 -20.86 14.15 24.95
N ALA A 177 -20.53 14.16 23.65
CA ALA A 177 -21.56 14.09 22.61
C ALA A 177 -22.13 12.68 22.46
N MET A 178 -21.33 11.62 22.67
CA MET A 178 -21.76 10.22 22.62
C MET A 178 -22.61 9.84 23.83
N ASP A 179 -22.28 10.34 25.00
CA ASP A 179 -22.94 10.01 26.28
C ASP A 179 -24.21 10.83 26.53
N ASP A 180 -24.40 11.93 25.80
CA ASP A 180 -25.64 12.75 25.88
C ASP A 180 -26.74 12.16 25.01
N PRO A 181 -27.83 11.61 25.60
CA PRO A 181 -28.92 11.00 24.82
C PRO A 181 -29.67 11.98 23.91
N SER A 182 -29.60 13.30 24.19
CA SER A 182 -30.24 14.33 23.34
C SER A 182 -29.46 14.60 22.06
N ILE A 183 -28.18 14.20 22.03
CA ILE A 183 -27.25 14.32 20.91
C ILE A 183 -27.12 12.98 20.19
N SER A 184 -26.78 11.92 20.93
CA SER A 184 -26.45 10.62 20.34
C SER A 184 -27.65 9.94 19.66
N LYS A 185 -28.86 10.11 20.13
CA LYS A 185 -30.08 9.56 19.48
C LYS A 185 -30.31 10.08 18.04
N VAL A 186 -29.69 11.20 17.68
CA VAL A 186 -29.84 11.81 16.36
C VAL A 186 -28.74 11.34 15.40
N PHE A 187 -27.70 10.68 15.91
CA PHE A 187 -26.65 10.13 15.08
C PHE A 187 -27.20 8.99 14.20
N SER A 188 -26.79 8.98 12.95
CA SER A 188 -26.99 7.81 12.08
C SER A 188 -26.14 6.62 12.55
N ASP A 189 -26.45 5.41 12.07
CA ASP A 189 -25.66 4.21 12.37
C ASP A 189 -24.19 4.38 11.97
N VAL A 190 -23.93 5.08 10.87
CA VAL A 190 -22.59 5.40 10.39
C VAL A 190 -21.88 6.35 11.37
N GLU A 191 -22.54 7.41 11.81
CA GLU A 191 -21.97 8.35 12.78
C GLU A 191 -21.66 7.66 14.11
N HIS A 192 -22.51 6.74 14.57
CA HIS A 192 -22.24 5.94 15.76
C HIS A 192 -20.99 5.07 15.60
N GLU A 193 -20.80 4.42 14.45
CA GLU A 193 -19.64 3.59 14.22
C GLU A 193 -18.35 4.41 14.11
N VAL A 194 -18.39 5.53 13.40
CA VAL A 194 -17.30 6.49 13.29
C VAL A 194 -16.93 7.05 14.67
N ALA A 195 -17.91 7.45 15.48
CA ALA A 195 -17.69 7.95 16.84
C ALA A 195 -17.02 6.89 17.73
N ARG A 196 -17.50 5.64 17.69
CA ARG A 196 -16.89 4.51 18.43
C ARG A 196 -15.44 4.25 18.01
N SER A 197 -15.17 4.36 16.71
CA SER A 197 -13.80 4.20 16.19
C SER A 197 -12.88 5.31 16.68
N PHE A 198 -13.28 6.59 16.59
CA PHE A 198 -12.48 7.71 17.10
C PHE A 198 -12.25 7.59 18.62
N ARG A 199 -13.30 7.27 19.40
CA ARG A 199 -13.17 7.05 20.84
C ARG A 199 -12.12 6.00 21.15
N ARG A 200 -12.18 4.86 20.49
CA ARG A 200 -11.21 3.76 20.65
C ARG A 200 -9.79 4.17 20.28
N ASP A 201 -9.64 4.93 19.19
CA ASP A 201 -8.32 5.41 18.75
C ASP A 201 -7.70 6.39 19.76
N PHE A 202 -8.49 7.29 20.34
CA PHE A 202 -8.07 8.15 21.44
C PHE A 202 -7.67 7.35 22.69
N GLU A 203 -8.51 6.39 23.11
CA GLU A 203 -8.26 5.56 24.28
C GLU A 203 -6.98 4.73 24.11
N ARG A 204 -6.72 4.21 22.91
CA ARG A 204 -5.47 3.52 22.57
C ARG A 204 -4.25 4.44 22.54
N SER A 205 -4.45 5.71 22.35
CA SER A 205 -3.38 6.71 22.44
C SER A 205 -3.11 7.14 23.88
N GLY A 206 -3.69 6.44 24.86
CA GLY A 206 -3.43 6.67 26.27
C GLY A 206 -4.07 7.95 26.81
N ILE A 207 -5.09 8.48 26.15
CA ILE A 207 -5.74 9.76 26.51
C ILE A 207 -6.34 9.75 27.93
N HIS A 208 -6.75 8.59 28.41
CA HIS A 208 -7.34 8.35 29.72
C HIS A 208 -6.32 8.19 30.86
N LEU A 209 -5.02 8.17 30.51
CA LEU A 209 -3.95 7.98 31.50
C LEU A 209 -3.74 9.25 32.34
N ALA A 210 -3.24 9.06 33.56
CA ALA A 210 -2.74 10.16 34.36
C ALA A 210 -1.62 10.93 33.61
N ALA A 211 -1.50 12.23 33.86
CA ALA A 211 -0.61 13.14 33.11
C ALA A 211 0.83 12.61 32.93
N SER A 212 1.40 12.00 33.98
CA SER A 212 2.76 11.42 33.90
C SER A 212 2.84 10.20 32.99
N ALA A 213 1.86 9.31 33.06
CA ALA A 213 1.79 8.12 32.20
C ALA A 213 1.50 8.51 30.75
N HIS A 214 0.64 9.53 30.53
CA HIS A 214 0.37 10.10 29.22
C HIS A 214 1.63 10.72 28.59
N ALA A 215 2.38 11.52 29.34
CA ALA A 215 3.66 12.07 28.86
C ALA A 215 4.64 10.96 28.47
N ARG A 216 4.71 9.90 29.28
CA ARG A 216 5.53 8.73 28.98
C ARG A 216 5.06 7.99 27.72
N PHE A 217 3.74 7.87 27.51
CA PHE A 217 3.18 7.28 26.30
C PHE A 217 3.58 8.06 25.05
N VAL A 218 3.48 9.39 25.09
CA VAL A 218 3.86 10.27 23.96
C VAL A 218 5.36 10.12 23.65
N GLU A 219 6.21 10.16 24.67
CA GLU A 219 7.67 9.96 24.51
C GLU A 219 7.98 8.61 23.84
N LEU A 220 7.41 7.52 24.37
CA LEU A 220 7.61 6.17 23.83
C LEU A 220 7.09 6.04 22.38
N SER A 221 5.95 6.65 22.07
CA SER A 221 5.39 6.66 20.71
C SER A 221 6.32 7.35 19.72
N SER A 222 6.89 8.50 20.08
CA SER A 222 7.87 9.22 19.25
C SER A 222 9.14 8.38 19.05
N ARG A 223 9.68 7.80 20.10
CA ARG A 223 10.86 6.92 20.05
C ARG A 223 10.63 5.70 19.17
N ILE A 224 9.47 5.03 19.30
CA ILE A 224 9.08 3.89 18.47
C ILE A 224 9.04 4.29 17.00
N HIS A 225 8.54 5.49 16.70
CA HIS A 225 8.49 6.00 15.34
C HIS A 225 9.89 6.24 14.77
N ASP A 226 10.76 6.93 15.51
CA ASP A 226 12.13 7.23 15.07
C ASP A 226 12.97 5.95 14.89
N ARG A 227 12.87 5.01 15.83
CA ARG A 227 13.54 3.71 15.72
C ARG A 227 13.02 2.88 14.55
N SER A 228 11.72 2.92 14.29
CA SER A 228 11.12 2.24 13.13
C SER A 228 11.66 2.83 11.82
N ARG A 229 11.77 4.15 11.71
CA ARG A 229 12.36 4.82 10.54
C ARG A 229 13.82 4.44 10.36
N THR A 230 14.60 4.48 11.45
CA THR A 230 16.02 4.10 11.44
C THR A 230 16.21 2.66 11.03
N PHE A 231 15.40 1.73 11.57
CA PHE A 231 15.42 0.32 11.20
C PHE A 231 15.12 0.11 9.70
N LEU A 232 14.07 0.75 9.18
CA LEU A 232 13.71 0.64 7.77
C LEU A 232 14.78 1.21 6.84
N ARG A 233 15.38 2.34 7.21
CA ARG A 233 16.51 2.93 6.47
C ARG A 233 17.73 2.01 6.47
N SER A 234 18.05 1.42 7.63
CA SER A 234 19.20 0.51 7.74
C SER A 234 19.02 -0.77 6.91
N GLN A 235 17.78 -1.23 6.68
CA GLN A 235 17.51 -2.36 5.79
C GLN A 235 17.75 -2.01 4.32
N GLY A 236 17.42 -0.78 3.89
CA GLY A 236 17.66 -0.33 2.52
C GLY A 236 19.10 0.12 2.24
N LEU A 237 19.87 0.39 3.30
CA LEU A 237 21.27 0.84 3.25
C LEU A 237 22.26 -0.28 3.61
N ALA A 238 21.80 -1.48 3.94
CA ALA A 238 22.73 -2.58 4.08
C ALA A 238 23.50 -2.68 2.75
N PRO A 239 24.82 -2.40 2.73
CA PRO A 239 25.60 -2.77 1.62
C PRO A 239 25.55 -4.30 1.62
N ALA A 240 24.65 -4.85 0.87
CA ALA A 240 24.89 -6.15 0.35
C ALA A 240 26.17 -5.97 -0.46
N GLY A 241 27.30 -6.25 0.19
CA GLY A 241 28.55 -6.35 -0.55
C GLY A 241 28.25 -7.28 -1.70
N THR A 242 28.80 -7.01 -2.87
CA THR A 242 28.65 -7.91 -4.00
C THR A 242 29.17 -9.29 -3.62
N VAL A 243 28.48 -10.32 -4.04
CA VAL A 243 28.94 -11.70 -3.93
C VAL A 243 29.66 -12.06 -5.23
N GLN A 244 30.92 -12.50 -5.13
CA GLN A 244 31.67 -12.95 -6.26
C GLN A 244 31.22 -14.37 -6.66
N VAL A 245 30.59 -14.47 -7.81
CA VAL A 245 30.13 -15.73 -8.37
C VAL A 245 31.07 -16.12 -9.54
N PRO A 246 31.72 -17.31 -9.51
CA PRO A 246 32.52 -17.76 -10.61
C PRO A 246 31.72 -17.90 -11.91
N VAL A 247 32.23 -17.37 -13.01
CA VAL A 247 31.54 -17.37 -14.31
C VAL A 247 31.30 -18.78 -14.81
N ASP A 248 32.22 -19.72 -14.52
CA ASP A 248 32.11 -21.14 -14.89
C ASP A 248 30.90 -21.82 -14.17
N GLN A 249 30.47 -21.32 -13.04
CA GLN A 249 29.31 -21.84 -12.32
C GLN A 249 27.96 -21.30 -12.86
N LEU A 250 28.00 -20.38 -13.83
CA LEU A 250 26.81 -19.83 -14.47
C LEU A 250 26.32 -20.65 -15.67
N HIS A 251 27.05 -21.73 -16.07
CA HIS A 251 26.72 -22.52 -17.24
C HIS A 251 25.35 -23.20 -17.23
N THR A 252 24.74 -23.34 -16.05
CA THR A 252 23.39 -23.90 -15.90
C THR A 252 22.27 -22.87 -16.02
N LEU A 253 22.60 -21.58 -16.02
CA LEU A 253 21.66 -20.51 -16.22
C LEU A 253 21.31 -20.33 -17.71
N PRO A 254 20.16 -19.79 -18.08
CA PRO A 254 19.84 -19.46 -19.48
C PRO A 254 20.87 -18.51 -20.07
N ALA A 255 21.30 -18.81 -21.33
CA ALA A 255 22.38 -18.07 -22.00
C ALA A 255 22.07 -16.54 -22.11
N SER A 256 20.81 -16.16 -22.31
CA SER A 256 20.38 -14.75 -22.33
C SER A 256 20.60 -14.05 -20.97
N VAL A 257 20.35 -14.77 -19.89
CA VAL A 257 20.53 -14.27 -18.51
C VAL A 257 22.03 -14.08 -18.24
N VAL A 258 22.85 -15.06 -18.58
CA VAL A 258 24.32 -14.95 -18.42
C VAL A 258 24.87 -13.78 -19.23
N SER A 259 24.43 -13.63 -20.50
CA SER A 259 24.84 -12.51 -21.33
C SER A 259 24.48 -11.15 -20.74
N GLU A 260 23.29 -11.03 -20.20
CA GLU A 260 22.82 -9.80 -19.53
C GLU A 260 23.58 -9.54 -18.23
N MET A 261 23.83 -10.58 -17.41
CA MET A 261 24.65 -10.46 -16.21
C MET A 261 26.04 -9.94 -16.50
N LEU A 262 26.74 -10.52 -17.54
CA LEU A 262 28.07 -10.10 -17.90
C LEU A 262 28.16 -8.69 -18.51
N GLN A 263 27.05 -8.16 -19.01
CA GLN A 263 26.95 -6.78 -19.51
C GLN A 263 26.62 -5.76 -18.42
N THR A 264 25.84 -6.15 -17.42
CA THR A 264 25.27 -5.23 -16.41
C THR A 264 26.04 -5.25 -15.09
N HIS A 265 26.79 -6.31 -14.81
CA HIS A 265 27.56 -6.48 -13.58
C HIS A 265 29.05 -6.43 -13.83
N ALA A 266 29.82 -6.01 -12.81
CA ALA A 266 31.26 -5.96 -12.90
C ALA A 266 31.84 -7.38 -12.97
N VAL A 267 32.66 -7.63 -13.98
CA VAL A 267 33.41 -8.87 -14.13
C VAL A 267 34.87 -8.63 -13.73
N ARG A 268 35.41 -9.45 -12.86
CA ARG A 268 36.75 -9.34 -12.31
C ARG A 268 37.48 -10.70 -12.47
N THR A 269 38.80 -10.68 -12.34
CA THR A 269 39.59 -11.90 -12.20
C THR A 269 40.10 -11.98 -10.77
N HIS A 270 39.77 -13.04 -10.08
CA HIS A 270 40.28 -13.34 -8.75
C HIS A 270 40.97 -14.68 -8.77
N ASP A 271 42.26 -14.74 -8.36
CA ASP A 271 43.10 -15.95 -8.40
C ASP A 271 43.06 -16.70 -9.74
N GLY A 272 43.01 -15.97 -10.86
CA GLY A 272 42.95 -16.54 -12.20
C GLY A 272 41.56 -17.03 -12.66
N VAL A 273 40.53 -16.90 -11.80
CA VAL A 273 39.13 -17.26 -12.12
C VAL A 273 38.34 -16.00 -12.43
N ALA A 274 37.61 -16.01 -13.53
CA ALA A 274 36.65 -14.92 -13.83
C ALA A 274 35.45 -15.03 -12.90
N VAL A 275 35.17 -13.94 -12.20
CA VAL A 275 34.03 -13.83 -11.30
C VAL A 275 33.15 -12.64 -11.68
N VAL A 276 31.85 -12.76 -11.48
CA VAL A 276 30.87 -11.67 -11.63
C VAL A 276 30.41 -11.21 -10.25
N ASP A 277 30.39 -9.90 -10.03
CA ASP A 277 29.97 -9.29 -8.78
C ASP A 277 28.43 -9.20 -8.76
N VAL A 278 27.75 -10.13 -8.07
CA VAL A 278 26.28 -10.20 -7.96
C VAL A 278 25.82 -9.47 -6.69
N VAL A 279 24.87 -8.58 -6.84
CA VAL A 279 24.20 -7.92 -5.72
C VAL A 279 23.15 -8.89 -5.14
N PRO A 280 23.17 -9.21 -3.82
CA PRO A 280 22.36 -10.31 -3.27
C PRO A 280 20.84 -10.15 -3.35
N ASP A 281 20.32 -8.93 -3.50
CA ASP A 281 18.87 -8.64 -3.64
C ASP A 281 18.45 -8.29 -5.09
N ASP A 282 19.37 -8.44 -6.04
CA ASP A 282 19.15 -8.20 -7.46
C ASP A 282 18.48 -9.39 -8.17
N TRP A 283 17.99 -9.13 -9.37
CA TRP A 283 17.43 -10.13 -10.28
C TRP A 283 18.43 -11.26 -10.58
N ALA A 284 19.72 -10.93 -10.73
CA ALA A 284 20.79 -11.89 -11.00
C ALA A 284 20.94 -12.91 -9.87
N ALA A 285 20.85 -12.47 -8.61
CA ALA A 285 20.88 -13.34 -7.43
C ALA A 285 19.74 -14.36 -7.45
N GLN A 286 18.54 -13.95 -7.87
CA GLN A 286 17.38 -14.84 -7.97
C GLN A 286 17.61 -15.97 -9.00
N TYR A 287 18.22 -15.65 -10.14
CA TYR A 287 18.59 -16.65 -11.13
C TYR A 287 19.68 -17.59 -10.61
N VAL A 288 20.69 -17.07 -9.90
CA VAL A 288 21.72 -17.92 -9.26
C VAL A 288 21.10 -18.88 -8.25
N LEU A 289 20.20 -18.41 -7.38
CA LEU A 289 19.53 -19.26 -6.39
C LEU A 289 18.64 -20.33 -7.03
N ARG A 290 18.02 -20.02 -8.18
CA ARG A 290 17.09 -20.93 -8.86
C ARG A 290 17.79 -21.94 -9.77
N ASP A 291 18.82 -21.51 -10.50
CA ASP A 291 19.36 -22.27 -11.64
C ASP A 291 20.81 -22.70 -11.45
N CYS A 292 21.63 -22.12 -10.56
CA CYS A 292 22.99 -22.52 -10.32
C CYS A 292 23.05 -23.91 -9.66
N GLU A 293 23.85 -24.84 -10.21
CA GLU A 293 23.92 -26.21 -9.70
C GLU A 293 24.78 -26.32 -8.42
N ASP A 294 25.78 -25.45 -8.24
CA ASP A 294 26.62 -25.44 -7.05
C ASP A 294 25.89 -24.91 -5.81
N SER A 295 25.63 -25.82 -4.86
CA SER A 295 24.94 -25.47 -3.60
C SER A 295 25.73 -24.46 -2.75
N LYS A 296 27.07 -24.44 -2.87
CA LYS A 296 27.91 -23.53 -2.10
C LYS A 296 27.84 -22.09 -2.62
N VAL A 297 27.71 -21.94 -3.93
CA VAL A 297 27.44 -20.64 -4.57
C VAL A 297 26.06 -20.12 -4.12
N ARG A 298 25.02 -20.97 -4.17
CA ARG A 298 23.70 -20.61 -3.67
C ARG A 298 23.72 -20.24 -2.18
N GLU A 299 24.43 -21.02 -1.34
CA GLU A 299 24.60 -20.71 0.08
C GLU A 299 25.20 -19.32 0.28
N THR A 300 26.27 -18.99 -0.45
CA THR A 300 26.95 -17.71 -0.32
C THR A 300 26.03 -16.54 -0.69
N VAL A 301 25.31 -16.64 -1.82
CA VAL A 301 24.34 -15.62 -2.25
C VAL A 301 23.17 -15.51 -1.26
N TYR A 302 22.63 -16.63 -0.82
CA TYR A 302 21.54 -16.67 0.13
C TYR A 302 21.92 -16.04 1.48
N CYS A 303 23.07 -16.43 2.03
CA CYS A 303 23.56 -15.90 3.29
C CYS A 303 23.85 -14.39 3.20
N ALA A 304 24.41 -13.94 2.08
CA ALA A 304 24.63 -12.51 1.85
C ALA A 304 23.29 -11.74 1.77
N TRP A 305 22.29 -12.30 1.08
CA TRP A 305 20.96 -11.72 1.00
C TRP A 305 20.25 -11.64 2.35
N GLN A 306 20.43 -12.66 3.22
CA GLN A 306 19.82 -12.71 4.55
C GLN A 306 20.58 -11.88 5.60
N ARG A 307 21.80 -11.43 5.30
CA ARG A 307 22.59 -10.61 6.24
C ARG A 307 22.07 -9.19 6.25
N GLY A 308 21.43 -8.80 7.37
CA GLY A 308 21.14 -7.41 7.70
C GLY A 308 22.38 -6.68 8.25
N ALA A 309 22.35 -5.35 8.25
CA ALA A 309 23.35 -4.55 8.94
C ALA A 309 23.25 -4.77 10.46
N SER A 310 24.39 -4.88 11.14
CA SER A 310 24.41 -4.99 12.63
C SER A 310 23.73 -3.84 13.34
N SER A 311 23.78 -2.63 12.75
CA SER A 311 23.04 -1.45 13.22
C SER A 311 21.52 -1.64 13.18
N ALA A 312 21.01 -2.44 12.25
CA ALA A 312 19.58 -2.78 12.18
C ALA A 312 19.14 -3.63 13.37
N VAL A 313 20.00 -4.54 13.85
CA VAL A 313 19.69 -5.38 15.02
C VAL A 313 19.53 -4.53 16.26
N GLN A 314 20.46 -3.60 16.54
CA GLN A 314 20.38 -2.70 17.69
C GLN A 314 19.12 -1.82 17.63
N SER A 315 18.79 -1.29 16.43
CA SER A 315 17.56 -0.50 16.24
C SER A 315 16.31 -1.35 16.49
N LEU A 316 16.32 -2.62 16.07
CA LEU A 316 15.22 -3.56 16.29
C LEU A 316 15.04 -3.88 17.79
N GLU A 317 16.12 -4.20 18.50
CA GLU A 317 16.09 -4.49 19.93
C GLU A 317 15.48 -3.34 20.72
N GLY A 318 16.00 -2.12 20.52
CA GLY A 318 15.44 -0.95 21.17
C GLY A 318 14.00 -0.62 20.75
N LEU A 319 13.62 -0.92 19.50
CA LEU A 319 12.23 -0.79 19.07
C LEU A 319 11.31 -1.76 19.80
N LEU A 320 11.74 -3.00 20.02
CA LEU A 320 10.96 -4.01 20.74
C LEU A 320 10.82 -3.67 22.23
N GLU A 321 11.89 -3.15 22.86
CA GLU A 321 11.86 -2.67 24.24
C GLU A 321 10.87 -1.50 24.42
N ASP A 322 10.94 -0.50 23.54
CA ASP A 322 10.03 0.65 23.60
C ASP A 322 8.58 0.24 23.35
N ARG A 323 8.32 -0.69 22.45
CA ARG A 323 6.98 -1.25 22.20
C ARG A 323 6.42 -1.97 23.42
N LEU A 324 7.25 -2.77 24.12
CA LEU A 324 6.85 -3.44 25.36
C LEU A 324 6.54 -2.42 26.46
N ALA A 325 7.41 -1.42 26.64
CA ALA A 325 7.22 -0.37 27.62
C ALA A 325 5.93 0.42 27.37
N LEU A 326 5.64 0.75 26.09
CA LEU A 326 4.42 1.44 25.69
C LEU A 326 3.16 0.60 26.00
N ALA A 327 3.16 -0.67 25.63
CA ALA A 327 2.04 -1.56 25.88
C ALA A 327 1.73 -1.66 27.38
N ARG A 328 2.76 -1.82 28.22
CA ARG A 328 2.62 -1.86 29.68
C ARG A 328 2.12 -0.54 30.27
N THR A 329 2.51 0.59 29.68
CA THR A 329 2.03 1.90 30.11
C THR A 329 0.51 2.05 29.95
N VAL A 330 -0.08 1.42 28.92
CA VAL A 330 -1.53 1.42 28.67
C VAL A 330 -2.25 0.17 29.19
N GLY A 331 -1.57 -0.65 30.02
CA GLY A 331 -2.18 -1.79 30.74
C GLY A 331 -2.22 -3.12 29.97
N PHE A 332 -1.52 -3.22 28.83
CA PHE A 332 -1.42 -4.49 28.11
C PHE A 332 -0.16 -5.28 28.53
N GLU A 333 -0.27 -6.60 28.52
CA GLU A 333 0.83 -7.52 28.82
C GLU A 333 1.99 -7.38 27.83
N SER A 334 1.66 -7.26 26.54
CA SER A 334 2.64 -7.09 25.47
C SER A 334 2.11 -6.20 24.35
N PHE A 335 3.01 -5.75 23.48
CA PHE A 335 2.63 -4.98 22.28
C PHE A 335 1.77 -5.80 21.32
N ALA A 336 1.93 -7.13 21.29
CA ALA A 336 1.08 -8.01 20.50
C ALA A 336 -0.36 -8.01 21.02
N HIS A 337 -0.58 -8.11 22.34
CA HIS A 337 -1.91 -8.00 22.94
C HIS A 337 -2.55 -6.65 22.62
N MET A 338 -1.80 -5.56 22.81
CA MET A 338 -2.28 -4.21 22.47
C MET A 338 -2.66 -4.08 20.98
N THR A 339 -1.86 -4.69 20.10
CA THR A 339 -2.10 -4.61 18.66
C THR A 339 -3.29 -5.42 18.19
N LEU A 340 -3.54 -6.58 18.82
CA LEU A 340 -4.57 -7.52 18.42
C LEU A 340 -5.94 -7.25 19.05
N ASP A 341 -6.00 -6.38 20.06
CA ASP A 341 -7.22 -6.11 20.83
C ASP A 341 -8.45 -5.76 19.95
N ASP A 342 -8.25 -5.05 18.83
CA ASP A 342 -9.29 -4.70 17.86
C ASP A 342 -9.30 -5.56 16.59
N LYS A 343 -8.49 -6.60 16.50
CA LYS A 343 -8.42 -7.49 15.35
C LYS A 343 -9.29 -8.72 15.54
N MET A 344 -9.64 -9.40 14.45
CA MET A 344 -10.44 -10.63 14.49
C MET A 344 -9.82 -11.70 15.40
N ALA A 345 -8.50 -11.82 15.42
CA ALA A 345 -7.78 -12.78 16.23
C ALA A 345 -7.77 -12.45 17.74
N ARG A 346 -7.95 -11.18 18.11
CA ARG A 346 -8.02 -10.63 19.48
C ARG A 346 -6.79 -10.88 20.36
N THR A 347 -6.25 -12.08 20.37
CA THR A 347 -5.14 -12.47 21.25
C THR A 347 -4.00 -13.11 20.48
N PRO A 348 -2.74 -12.99 20.98
CA PRO A 348 -1.59 -13.70 20.41
C PRO A 348 -1.79 -15.23 20.40
N ASP A 349 -2.46 -15.79 21.41
CA ASP A 349 -2.72 -17.24 21.50
C ASP A 349 -3.58 -17.74 20.34
N HIS A 350 -4.64 -17.02 19.97
CA HIS A 350 -5.44 -17.35 18.79
C HIS A 350 -4.62 -17.31 17.49
N VAL A 351 -3.70 -16.35 17.37
CA VAL A 351 -2.79 -16.29 16.22
C VAL A 351 -1.86 -17.49 16.19
N ASP A 352 -1.28 -17.85 17.34
CA ASP A 352 -0.37 -18.99 17.46
C ASP A 352 -1.10 -20.32 17.18
N GLU A 353 -2.28 -20.51 17.72
CA GLU A 353 -3.13 -21.69 17.45
C GLU A 353 -3.46 -21.80 15.96
N PHE A 354 -3.87 -20.68 15.32
CA PHE A 354 -4.13 -20.66 13.88
C PHE A 354 -2.89 -21.02 13.06
N LEU A 355 -1.73 -20.44 13.39
CA LEU A 355 -0.48 -20.69 12.67
C LEU A 355 0.01 -22.14 12.88
N ARG A 356 -0.11 -22.67 14.09
CA ARG A 356 0.22 -24.09 14.37
C ARG A 356 -0.70 -25.03 13.62
N GLY A 357 -2.02 -24.76 13.62
CA GLY A 357 -2.99 -25.53 12.85
C GLY A 357 -2.67 -25.52 11.36
N LEU A 358 -2.34 -24.35 10.81
CA LEU A 358 -1.93 -24.22 9.40
C LEU A 358 -0.64 -25.00 9.11
N ALA A 359 0.36 -24.90 9.99
CA ALA A 359 1.63 -25.63 9.85
C ALA A 359 1.41 -27.16 9.86
N VAL A 360 0.56 -27.67 10.74
CA VAL A 360 0.18 -29.10 10.79
C VAL A 360 -0.49 -29.54 9.48
N GLN A 361 -1.42 -28.73 8.97
CA GLN A 361 -2.12 -29.04 7.71
C GLN A 361 -1.19 -28.93 6.47
N ALA A 362 -0.24 -28.00 6.49
CA ALA A 362 0.70 -27.81 5.38
C ALA A 362 1.81 -28.87 5.35
N ARG A 363 2.16 -29.45 6.51
CA ARG A 363 3.30 -30.37 6.66
C ARG A 363 3.25 -31.58 5.71
N PRO A 364 2.12 -32.33 5.59
CA PRO A 364 2.06 -33.48 4.67
C PRO A 364 2.28 -33.09 3.21
N ARG A 365 1.79 -31.92 2.81
CA ARG A 365 2.01 -31.40 1.45
C ARG A 365 3.46 -31.03 1.23
N TRP A 366 4.10 -30.39 2.20
CA TRP A 366 5.52 -30.08 2.14
C TRP A 366 6.36 -31.37 2.06
N ASP A 367 6.09 -32.36 2.92
CA ASP A 367 6.83 -33.62 2.93
C ASP A 367 6.70 -34.36 1.59
N ALA A 368 5.52 -34.37 0.96
CA ALA A 368 5.31 -34.94 -0.36
C ALA A 368 6.08 -34.18 -1.46
N VAL A 369 6.07 -32.84 -1.41
CA VAL A 369 6.85 -32.01 -2.35
C VAL A 369 8.35 -32.24 -2.14
N ALA A 370 8.83 -32.23 -0.90
CA ALA A 370 10.24 -32.41 -0.58
C ALA A 370 10.76 -33.79 -1.04
N GLN A 371 9.95 -34.86 -0.89
CA GLN A 371 10.27 -36.21 -1.40
C GLN A 371 10.38 -36.23 -2.95
N GLY A 372 9.58 -35.42 -3.64
CA GLY A 372 9.65 -35.27 -5.09
C GLY A 372 10.81 -34.40 -5.58
N LEU A 373 11.35 -33.52 -4.70
CA LEU A 373 12.41 -32.57 -5.05
C LEU A 373 13.81 -33.16 -4.92
N ALA A 374 14.06 -33.94 -3.86
CA ALA A 374 15.39 -34.49 -3.57
C ALA A 374 15.34 -35.96 -3.16
N ARG A 375 16.46 -36.68 -3.40
CA ARG A 375 16.59 -38.08 -2.94
C ARG A 375 16.51 -38.20 -1.41
N ASP A 376 17.08 -37.21 -0.70
CA ASP A 376 16.93 -37.04 0.75
C ASP A 376 16.28 -35.70 1.05
N PRO A 377 14.98 -35.68 1.42
CA PRO A 377 14.28 -34.44 1.77
C PRO A 377 14.90 -33.68 2.94
N ARG A 378 15.64 -34.39 3.82
CA ARG A 378 16.29 -33.79 5.00
C ARG A 378 17.57 -33.02 4.62
N ALA A 379 18.11 -33.28 3.44
CA ALA A 379 19.29 -32.59 2.93
C ALA A 379 18.97 -31.23 2.28
N ILE A 380 17.67 -30.90 2.05
CA ILE A 380 17.27 -29.62 1.46
C ILE A 380 17.59 -28.50 2.46
N ARG A 381 18.52 -27.65 2.06
CA ARG A 381 18.86 -26.44 2.83
C ARG A 381 17.99 -25.25 2.37
N PRO A 382 17.89 -24.16 3.14
CA PRO A 382 17.11 -22.99 2.76
C PRO A 382 17.49 -22.41 1.38
N TRP A 383 18.77 -22.41 1.04
CA TRP A 383 19.30 -21.94 -0.25
C TRP A 383 19.09 -22.91 -1.41
N ASP A 384 18.67 -24.15 -1.14
CA ASP A 384 18.39 -25.16 -2.16
C ASP A 384 16.92 -25.16 -2.59
N ARG A 385 16.03 -24.51 -1.84
CA ARG A 385 14.59 -24.53 -2.08
C ARG A 385 14.25 -24.09 -3.50
N ASP A 386 14.72 -22.92 -3.88
CA ASP A 386 14.37 -22.31 -5.16
C ASP A 386 14.98 -23.08 -6.34
N TYR A 387 16.16 -23.66 -6.14
CA TYR A 387 16.79 -24.55 -7.11
C TYR A 387 15.97 -25.82 -7.38
N TYR A 388 15.54 -26.50 -6.33
CA TYR A 388 14.73 -27.71 -6.52
C TYR A 388 13.36 -27.40 -7.10
N VAL A 389 12.72 -26.30 -6.69
CA VAL A 389 11.45 -25.83 -7.28
C VAL A 389 11.63 -25.50 -8.76
N GLY A 390 12.69 -24.77 -9.11
CA GLY A 390 13.02 -24.44 -10.51
C GLY A 390 13.23 -25.69 -11.36
N ARG A 391 13.97 -26.68 -10.86
CA ARG A 391 14.17 -27.97 -11.55
C ARG A 391 12.87 -28.76 -11.75
N GLN A 392 11.96 -28.72 -10.77
CA GLN A 392 10.67 -29.37 -10.91
C GLN A 392 9.79 -28.67 -11.95
N GLN A 393 9.77 -27.34 -11.92
CA GLN A 393 9.08 -26.54 -12.93
C GLN A 393 9.61 -26.81 -14.34
N ALA A 394 10.93 -26.90 -14.49
CA ALA A 394 11.55 -27.27 -15.77
C ALA A 394 11.16 -28.66 -16.27
N LYS A 395 10.98 -29.65 -15.37
CA LYS A 395 10.49 -31.00 -15.73
C LYS A 395 9.03 -31.01 -16.17
N MET A 396 8.20 -30.07 -15.65
CA MET A 396 6.79 -29.94 -16.07
C MET A 396 6.66 -29.42 -17.50
N GLY A 397 7.76 -29.10 -18.14
CA GLY A 397 7.84 -28.52 -19.48
C GLY A 397 7.69 -27.01 -19.41
N ALA A 398 8.61 -26.30 -20.05
CA ALA A 398 8.40 -24.89 -20.33
C ALA A 398 7.10 -24.80 -21.15
N LEU A 399 6.16 -24.00 -20.70
CA LEU A 399 5.02 -23.59 -21.50
C LEU A 399 5.35 -22.19 -22.09
N PRO A 400 6.39 -22.10 -22.99
CA PRO A 400 6.83 -20.80 -23.49
C PRO A 400 5.73 -20.07 -24.25
N GLN A 401 4.79 -20.83 -24.79
CA GLN A 401 3.65 -20.29 -25.51
C GLN A 401 2.58 -19.65 -24.61
N LEU A 402 2.54 -19.96 -23.30
CA LEU A 402 1.57 -19.33 -22.40
C LEU A 402 1.82 -17.83 -22.21
N ALA A 403 3.05 -17.37 -22.23
CA ALA A 403 3.38 -15.96 -22.09
C ALA A 403 2.68 -15.10 -23.17
N GLU A 404 2.52 -15.64 -24.36
CA GLU A 404 1.82 -14.96 -25.47
C GLU A 404 0.31 -14.78 -25.20
N TYR A 405 -0.28 -15.64 -24.37
CA TYR A 405 -1.70 -15.55 -23.98
C TYR A 405 -1.95 -14.65 -22.76
N PHE A 406 -0.92 -14.38 -21.96
CA PHE A 406 -0.99 -13.64 -20.71
C PHE A 406 -0.21 -12.33 -20.78
N SER A 407 -0.37 -11.55 -21.86
CA SER A 407 0.09 -10.18 -21.87
C SER A 407 -0.62 -9.37 -20.77
N ILE A 408 -0.01 -8.31 -20.27
CA ILE A 408 -0.60 -7.45 -19.21
C ILE A 408 -1.96 -6.93 -19.67
N GLY A 409 -2.07 -6.48 -20.92
CA GLY A 409 -3.32 -5.97 -21.48
C GLY A 409 -4.43 -7.02 -21.49
N ARG A 410 -4.12 -8.28 -21.87
CA ARG A 410 -5.10 -9.38 -21.84
C ARG A 410 -5.53 -9.72 -20.41
N VAL A 411 -4.61 -9.67 -19.45
CA VAL A 411 -4.93 -9.92 -18.03
C VAL A 411 -5.84 -8.84 -17.48
N VAL A 412 -5.54 -7.56 -17.73
CA VAL A 412 -6.37 -6.43 -17.28
C VAL A 412 -7.75 -6.46 -17.94
N MET A 413 -7.81 -6.75 -19.23
CA MET A 413 -9.07 -6.97 -19.95
C MET A 413 -9.90 -8.10 -19.32
N GLY A 414 -9.28 -9.24 -19.03
CA GLY A 414 -9.93 -10.36 -18.37
C GLY A 414 -10.43 -10.01 -16.96
N LEU A 415 -9.66 -9.22 -16.21
CA LEU A 415 -10.04 -8.71 -14.89
C LEU A 415 -11.27 -7.78 -14.97
N SER A 416 -11.29 -6.87 -15.95
CA SER A 416 -12.46 -6.00 -16.19
C SER A 416 -13.72 -6.81 -16.42
N ARG A 417 -13.65 -7.87 -17.22
CA ARG A 417 -14.81 -8.76 -17.46
C ARG A 417 -15.25 -9.53 -16.21
N VAL A 418 -14.33 -9.91 -15.35
CA VAL A 418 -14.67 -10.53 -14.06
C VAL A 418 -15.39 -9.52 -13.17
N PHE A 419 -14.91 -8.28 -13.10
CA PHE A 419 -15.56 -7.21 -12.31
C PHE A 419 -16.94 -6.84 -12.86
N GLU A 420 -17.08 -6.78 -14.17
CA GLU A 420 -18.38 -6.58 -14.82
C GLU A 420 -19.40 -7.65 -14.39
N ARG A 421 -19.01 -8.93 -14.46
CA ARG A 421 -19.90 -10.05 -14.12
C ARG A 421 -20.23 -10.14 -12.64
N LEU A 422 -19.30 -9.79 -11.78
CA LEU A 422 -19.47 -9.89 -10.32
C LEU A 422 -20.11 -8.64 -9.72
N TYR A 423 -19.77 -7.46 -10.24
CA TYR A 423 -20.09 -6.19 -9.59
C TYR A 423 -20.76 -5.17 -10.52
N GLY A 424 -20.93 -5.47 -11.80
CA GLY A 424 -21.41 -4.51 -12.79
C GLY A 424 -20.42 -3.38 -13.07
N VAL A 425 -19.12 -3.58 -12.79
CA VAL A 425 -18.08 -2.55 -12.92
C VAL A 425 -17.18 -2.86 -14.11
N THR A 426 -17.04 -1.91 -15.02
CA THR A 426 -16.15 -2.00 -16.18
C THR A 426 -14.95 -1.06 -16.01
N LEU A 427 -13.75 -1.52 -16.39
CA LEU A 427 -12.56 -0.70 -16.45
C LEU A 427 -12.38 -0.13 -17.86
N ARG A 428 -12.11 1.17 -17.99
CA ARG A 428 -11.85 1.86 -19.24
C ARG A 428 -10.47 2.50 -19.21
N ALA A 429 -9.68 2.29 -20.25
CA ALA A 429 -8.41 2.99 -20.40
C ALA A 429 -8.66 4.42 -20.88
N THR A 430 -8.09 5.39 -20.19
CA THR A 430 -8.22 6.81 -20.54
C THR A 430 -6.85 7.47 -20.60
N VAL A 431 -6.74 8.52 -21.43
CA VAL A 431 -5.48 9.27 -21.59
C VAL A 431 -5.31 10.22 -20.40
N PRO A 432 -4.20 10.11 -19.63
CA PRO A 432 -3.92 11.06 -18.56
C PRO A 432 -3.76 12.49 -19.10
N GLN A 433 -4.18 13.47 -18.32
CA GLN A 433 -3.96 14.88 -18.64
C GLN A 433 -2.50 15.30 -18.38
N PRO A 434 -2.00 16.39 -18.99
CA PRO A 434 -0.66 16.90 -18.70
C PRO A 434 -0.46 17.17 -17.21
N GLY A 435 0.58 16.61 -16.62
CA GLY A 435 0.90 16.75 -15.18
C GLY A 435 0.11 15.86 -14.22
N GLU A 436 -0.79 15.02 -14.73
CA GLU A 436 -1.61 14.13 -13.92
C GLU A 436 -0.84 12.92 -13.34
N ILE A 437 0.13 12.42 -14.09
CA ILE A 437 0.92 11.24 -13.75
C ILE A 437 2.40 11.57 -13.56
N TRP A 438 3.08 10.76 -12.74
CA TRP A 438 4.50 10.98 -12.40
C TRP A 438 5.48 10.36 -13.40
N HIS A 439 5.01 9.51 -14.31
CA HIS A 439 5.83 8.91 -15.37
C HIS A 439 4.99 8.50 -16.58
N SER A 440 5.56 8.58 -17.78
CA SER A 440 4.87 8.23 -19.04
C SER A 440 4.37 6.78 -19.12
N ASP A 441 4.97 5.87 -18.36
CA ASP A 441 4.56 4.45 -18.31
C ASP A 441 3.35 4.17 -17.40
N VAL A 442 2.89 5.17 -16.65
CA VAL A 442 1.70 5.03 -15.83
C VAL A 442 0.45 5.01 -16.72
N ARG A 443 -0.40 4.03 -16.53
CA ARG A 443 -1.70 3.92 -17.24
C ARG A 443 -2.81 4.36 -16.32
N LYS A 444 -3.77 5.10 -16.86
CA LYS A 444 -4.96 5.55 -16.17
C LYS A 444 -6.14 4.68 -16.59
N LEU A 445 -6.84 4.13 -15.60
CA LEU A 445 -8.09 3.40 -15.78
C LEU A 445 -9.20 4.11 -15.03
N GLU A 446 -10.34 4.22 -15.66
CA GLU A 446 -11.59 4.65 -15.05
C GLU A 446 -12.46 3.42 -14.78
N ALA A 447 -12.92 3.26 -13.55
CA ALA A 447 -13.92 2.26 -13.19
C ALA A 447 -15.30 2.90 -13.31
N VAL A 448 -16.17 2.30 -14.10
CA VAL A 448 -17.52 2.80 -14.34
C VAL A 448 -18.56 1.72 -14.03
N ASP A 449 -19.74 2.15 -13.58
CA ASP A 449 -20.88 1.25 -13.34
C ASP A 449 -21.63 0.89 -14.64
N GLU A 450 -22.71 0.13 -14.52
CA GLU A 450 -23.57 -0.28 -15.64
C GLU A 450 -24.24 0.90 -16.35
N ASP A 451 -24.47 2.00 -15.66
CA ASP A 451 -25.08 3.22 -16.17
C ASP A 451 -24.05 4.19 -16.77
N GLY A 452 -22.75 3.85 -16.70
CA GLY A 452 -21.63 4.64 -17.21
C GLY A 452 -21.15 5.71 -16.23
N HIS A 453 -21.61 5.73 -14.98
CA HIS A 453 -21.13 6.67 -13.98
C HIS A 453 -19.72 6.30 -13.52
N LEU A 454 -18.86 7.29 -13.36
CA LEU A 454 -17.51 7.11 -12.87
C LEU A 454 -17.54 6.73 -11.39
N LEU A 455 -17.04 5.54 -11.08
CA LEU A 455 -16.89 5.03 -9.72
C LEU A 455 -15.53 5.39 -9.13
N GLY A 456 -14.48 5.46 -9.95
CA GLY A 456 -13.15 5.76 -9.49
C GLY A 456 -12.09 5.71 -10.56
N VAL A 457 -10.86 6.08 -10.18
CA VAL A 457 -9.69 6.10 -11.07
C VAL A 457 -8.58 5.24 -10.47
N VAL A 458 -7.96 4.40 -11.31
CA VAL A 458 -6.83 3.55 -10.94
C VAL A 458 -5.63 3.95 -11.81
N TYR A 459 -4.53 4.31 -11.18
CA TYR A 459 -3.25 4.56 -11.85
C TYR A 459 -2.37 3.32 -11.74
N CYS A 460 -2.08 2.71 -12.88
CA CYS A 460 -1.31 1.47 -12.97
C CYS A 460 0.13 1.75 -13.38
N ASP A 461 1.06 1.62 -12.46
CA ASP A 461 2.50 1.72 -12.70
C ASP A 461 3.14 0.33 -12.66
N VAL A 462 2.92 -0.47 -13.70
CA VAL A 462 3.27 -1.90 -13.75
C VAL A 462 4.56 -2.21 -14.50
N PHE A 463 5.09 -1.26 -15.26
CA PHE A 463 6.29 -1.48 -16.07
C PHE A 463 7.57 -1.26 -15.28
N ALA A 464 8.57 -2.12 -15.51
CA ALA A 464 9.90 -1.99 -14.92
C ALA A 464 10.66 -0.82 -15.57
N ARG A 465 11.41 -0.06 -14.78
CA ARG A 465 12.32 1.00 -15.24
C ARG A 465 13.39 1.27 -14.18
N SER A 466 14.53 1.78 -14.59
CA SER A 466 15.68 2.06 -13.71
C SER A 466 15.39 3.09 -12.61
N SER A 467 14.46 4.01 -12.85
CA SER A 467 14.04 5.03 -11.87
C SER A 467 13.06 4.54 -10.81
N LYS A 468 12.64 3.26 -10.86
CA LYS A 468 11.73 2.66 -9.89
C LYS A 468 12.51 2.17 -8.68
N ALA A 469 12.25 2.74 -7.51
CA ALA A 469 12.99 2.46 -6.27
C ALA A 469 12.73 1.07 -5.67
N HIS A 470 11.66 0.38 -6.06
CA HIS A 470 11.24 -0.88 -5.43
C HIS A 470 10.99 -1.99 -6.44
N VAL A 471 11.62 -3.13 -6.17
CA VAL A 471 11.33 -4.41 -6.83
C VAL A 471 10.22 -5.10 -6.03
N GLY A 472 8.99 -5.04 -6.50
CA GLY A 472 7.86 -5.67 -5.84
C GLY A 472 6.54 -4.95 -6.09
N ALA A 473 5.43 -5.60 -5.75
CA ALA A 473 4.11 -5.02 -5.89
C ALA A 473 3.76 -4.18 -4.65
N ALA A 474 3.31 -2.95 -4.88
CA ALA A 474 2.74 -2.07 -3.88
C ALA A 474 1.47 -1.41 -4.44
N HIS A 475 0.54 -1.10 -3.56
CA HIS A 475 -0.63 -0.30 -3.91
C HIS A 475 -0.80 0.81 -2.87
N PHE A 476 -1.24 1.97 -3.35
CA PHE A 476 -1.48 3.15 -2.54
C PHE A 476 -2.90 3.61 -2.76
N THR A 477 -3.55 4.02 -1.69
CA THR A 477 -4.80 4.75 -1.78
C THR A 477 -4.45 6.23 -1.76
N ALA A 478 -4.49 6.89 -2.90
CA ALA A 478 -4.19 8.32 -3.01
C ALA A 478 -5.35 9.19 -2.56
N ARG A 479 -6.55 8.65 -2.63
CA ARG A 479 -7.78 9.25 -2.10
C ARG A 479 -8.63 8.22 -1.44
N CYS A 480 -8.94 8.48 -0.21
CA CYS A 480 -9.84 7.68 0.54
C CYS A 480 -11.19 8.35 0.51
N ALA A 481 -12.10 7.74 -0.08
CA ALA A 481 -13.37 7.59 0.31
C ALA A 481 -14.38 8.66 0.53
N ARG A 482 -15.27 8.23 1.21
CA ARG A 482 -16.56 8.73 1.59
C ARG A 482 -16.49 9.40 2.95
N ARG A 483 -17.00 10.62 3.05
CA ARG A 483 -17.22 11.31 4.32
C ARG A 483 -18.52 10.83 4.97
N VAL A 484 -18.61 11.00 6.27
CA VAL A 484 -19.80 10.61 7.06
C VAL A 484 -21.05 11.41 6.69
N ASP A 485 -20.87 12.59 6.13
CA ASP A 485 -21.95 13.48 5.69
C ASP A 485 -22.38 13.25 4.23
N ASP A 486 -21.76 12.33 3.52
CA ASP A 486 -22.18 11.97 2.17
C ASP A 486 -23.48 11.16 2.21
N ASP A 487 -24.44 11.50 1.36
CA ASP A 487 -25.68 10.75 1.22
C ASP A 487 -25.43 9.30 0.80
N VAL A 488 -26.21 8.38 1.33
CA VAL A 488 -26.16 6.96 0.98
C VAL A 488 -26.49 6.80 -0.51
N GLY A 489 -25.47 6.46 -1.31
CA GLY A 489 -25.61 6.28 -2.76
C GLY A 489 -24.91 7.32 -3.62
N ARG A 490 -24.38 8.39 -3.03
CA ARG A 490 -23.47 9.32 -3.71
C ARG A 490 -22.18 9.38 -2.92
N ALA A 491 -21.17 8.67 -3.39
CA ALA A 491 -19.83 8.94 -2.91
C ALA A 491 -19.36 10.22 -3.57
N VAL A 492 -19.32 11.26 -2.82
CA VAL A 492 -18.76 12.54 -3.26
C VAL A 492 -17.30 12.56 -2.84
N CYS A 493 -16.40 12.34 -3.79
CA CYS A 493 -15.07 12.89 -3.66
C CYS A 493 -15.22 14.39 -3.93
N ASP A 494 -15.28 15.17 -2.87
CA ASP A 494 -15.12 16.59 -2.98
C ASP A 494 -13.65 16.89 -3.21
N SER A 495 -13.25 16.76 -4.44
CA SER A 495 -12.06 17.41 -4.94
C SER A 495 -12.53 18.36 -6.00
N THR A 496 -12.10 19.56 -5.89
CA THR A 496 -12.09 20.60 -6.88
C THR A 496 -11.45 20.18 -8.21
N VAL A 497 -11.79 19.01 -8.72
CA VAL A 497 -11.33 18.53 -9.99
C VAL A 497 -12.53 18.16 -10.82
N VAL A 498 -12.84 19.12 -11.68
CA VAL A 498 -13.74 18.99 -12.81
C VAL A 498 -15.14 18.53 -12.44
N GLU A 499 -15.99 19.51 -12.26
CA GLU A 499 -17.39 19.43 -12.59
C GLU A 499 -17.56 18.84 -13.99
N ARG A 500 -17.71 17.54 -14.00
CA ARG A 500 -18.53 16.81 -14.96
C ARG A 500 -19.20 15.73 -14.14
N ASP A 501 -20.45 16.01 -13.81
CA ASP A 501 -21.42 15.08 -13.27
C ASP A 501 -20.98 14.23 -12.04
N GLY A 502 -20.40 14.90 -11.06
CA GLY A 502 -20.65 14.68 -9.64
C GLY A 502 -20.26 13.39 -8.94
N MET A 503 -19.52 12.44 -9.53
CA MET A 503 -19.21 11.20 -8.81
C MET A 503 -17.78 10.69 -8.98
N ARG A 504 -17.13 10.41 -7.86
CA ARG A 504 -15.83 9.74 -7.78
C ARG A 504 -15.83 8.69 -6.72
N PHE A 505 -15.30 7.51 -7.08
CA PHE A 505 -15.08 6.40 -6.15
C PHE A 505 -13.64 5.94 -6.17
N GLN A 506 -13.20 5.35 -5.07
CA GLN A 506 -12.03 4.50 -5.02
C GLN A 506 -12.44 3.04 -4.95
N LEU A 507 -11.76 2.22 -5.75
CA LEU A 507 -11.80 0.77 -5.52
C LEU A 507 -10.99 0.44 -4.27
N PRO A 508 -11.45 -0.51 -3.44
CA PRO A 508 -10.78 -0.92 -2.22
C PRO A 508 -9.38 -1.49 -2.44
#